data_492916f72463f008eab0a580e4f04e28
#
_entry.id   492916f72463f008eab0a580e4f04e28
#
_cell.length_a   1.000
_cell.length_b   1.000
_cell.length_c   1.000
_cell.angle_alpha   90.00
_cell.angle_beta   90.00
_cell.angle_gamma   90.00
#
_symmetry.space_group_name_H-M   'P 1'
#
loop_
_entity.id
_entity.type
_entity.pdbx_description
1 polymer ?
#
loop_
_entity_poly.entity_id
_entity_poly.type
_entity_poly.pdbx_seq_one_letter_code
_entity_poly.pdbx_strand_id
1 'polypeptide(L)'
;MNLKRIGHIAKWLSALAVLGLFSGIGGIFYISQDLPKLESLEDYKPAQATRIYSDDGHLVAYVANQRRTVIPMEAIPKHVAHAFLAAEDRNFYSHEGLDYLGILRAALKNLRPGAHLQGASTITQQIVKTMVLGPERSYSRKMREAVLSFKLEN
;
A
#
# COMPACT_ATOMS: atom_id res chain seq x y z
N MET A 1 37.91 27.56 11.03
CA MET A 1 36.74 27.61 10.16
C MET A 1 35.90 28.82 10.54
N ASN A 2 35.61 29.73 9.61
CA ASN A 2 35.10 31.09 9.91
C ASN A 2 33.60 31.03 10.30
N LEU A 3 33.22 31.45 11.52
CA LEU A 3 31.83 31.41 12.03
C LEU A 3 30.81 32.03 11.04
N LYS A 4 31.22 33.09 10.32
CA LYS A 4 30.37 33.72 9.30
C LYS A 4 30.03 32.80 8.17
N ARG A 5 30.98 31.95 7.70
CA ARG A 5 30.75 30.93 6.63
C ARG A 5 29.82 29.83 7.09
N ILE A 6 29.94 29.38 8.35
CA ILE A 6 29.04 28.38 8.93
C ILE A 6 27.61 28.92 8.96
N GLY A 7 27.41 30.18 9.39
CA GLY A 7 26.10 30.81 9.40
C GLY A 7 25.46 30.94 7.99
N HIS A 8 26.25 31.23 6.96
CA HIS A 8 25.74 31.25 5.58
C HIS A 8 25.35 29.85 5.08
N ILE A 9 26.19 28.84 5.34
CA ILE A 9 25.87 27.44 4.96
C ILE A 9 24.59 26.97 5.67
N ALA A 10 24.45 27.24 6.97
CA ALA A 10 23.24 26.89 7.72
C ALA A 10 21.97 27.54 7.14
N LYS A 11 22.04 28.83 6.75
CA LYS A 11 20.92 29.54 6.09
C LYS A 11 20.54 28.90 4.75
N TRP A 12 21.51 28.53 3.94
CA TRP A 12 21.23 27.86 2.65
C TRP A 12 20.66 26.47 2.82
N LEU A 13 21.16 25.70 3.79
CA LEU A 13 20.60 24.39 4.12
C LEU A 13 19.17 24.50 4.65
N SER A 14 18.86 25.46 5.50
CA SER A 14 17.49 25.69 5.98
C SER A 14 16.56 26.14 4.85
N ALA A 15 17.00 27.02 3.95
CA ALA A 15 16.22 27.44 2.80
C ALA A 15 15.92 26.25 1.84
N LEU A 16 16.91 25.40 1.57
CA LEU A 16 16.72 24.19 0.79
C LEU A 16 15.77 23.20 1.47
N ALA A 17 15.86 23.03 2.77
CA ALA A 17 14.94 22.17 3.53
C ALA A 17 13.49 22.68 3.46
N VAL A 18 13.29 24.00 3.64
CA VAL A 18 11.97 24.64 3.50
C VAL A 18 11.42 24.49 2.08
N LEU A 19 12.24 24.75 1.05
CA LEU A 19 11.83 24.56 -0.35
C LEU A 19 11.46 23.11 -0.64
N GLY A 20 12.25 22.16 -0.15
CA GLY A 20 11.96 20.72 -0.26
C GLY A 20 10.63 20.34 0.41
N LEU A 21 10.36 20.88 1.58
CA LEU A 21 9.10 20.66 2.31
C LEU A 21 7.89 21.18 1.52
N PHE A 22 7.95 22.44 1.04
CA PHE A 22 6.87 23.01 0.23
C PHE A 22 6.66 22.29 -1.09
N SER A 23 7.76 21.87 -1.76
CA SER A 23 7.67 21.06 -2.98
C SER A 23 7.04 19.70 -2.70
N GLY A 24 7.38 19.06 -1.58
CA GLY A 24 6.77 17.79 -1.16
C GLY A 24 5.28 17.93 -0.87
N ILE A 25 4.88 18.95 -0.10
CA ILE A 25 3.46 19.23 0.19
C ILE A 25 2.69 19.56 -1.10
N GLY A 26 3.24 20.39 -1.98
CA GLY A 26 2.64 20.73 -3.25
C GLY A 26 2.48 19.51 -4.17
N GLY A 27 3.47 18.63 -4.19
CA GLY A 27 3.41 17.36 -4.93
C GLY A 27 2.33 16.42 -4.40
N ILE A 28 2.22 16.26 -3.08
CA ILE A 28 1.16 15.47 -2.43
C ILE A 28 -0.21 16.07 -2.75
N PHE A 29 -0.36 17.39 -2.64
CA PHE A 29 -1.60 18.09 -2.95
C PHE A 29 -2.01 17.89 -4.42
N TYR A 30 -1.08 18.06 -5.36
CA TYR A 30 -1.31 17.81 -6.79
C TYR A 30 -1.78 16.39 -7.08
N ILE A 31 -1.12 15.39 -6.49
CA ILE A 31 -1.47 13.98 -6.64
C ILE A 31 -2.83 13.68 -6.00
N SER A 32 -3.19 14.38 -4.92
CA SER A 32 -4.44 14.17 -4.19
C SER A 32 -5.69 14.66 -4.93
N GLN A 33 -5.54 15.52 -5.93
CA GLN A 33 -6.68 16.05 -6.70
C GLN A 33 -7.29 15.02 -7.67
N ASP A 34 -6.47 14.07 -8.14
CA ASP A 34 -6.88 13.08 -9.16
C ASP A 34 -6.84 11.66 -8.56
N LEU A 35 -7.32 11.51 -7.34
CA LEU A 35 -7.42 10.20 -6.70
C LEU A 35 -8.77 9.55 -6.97
N PRO A 36 -8.78 8.25 -7.31
CA PRO A 36 -10.03 7.51 -7.43
C PRO A 36 -10.75 7.44 -6.07
N LYS A 37 -12.07 7.34 -6.11
CA LYS A 37 -12.90 7.23 -4.91
C LYS A 37 -12.71 5.87 -4.23
N LEU A 38 -12.63 5.86 -2.91
CA LEU A 38 -12.51 4.64 -2.11
C LEU A 38 -13.83 3.85 -1.98
N GLU A 39 -14.97 4.48 -2.31
CA GLU A 39 -16.29 3.83 -2.31
C GLU A 39 -16.32 2.55 -3.15
N SER A 40 -15.44 2.44 -4.17
CA SER A 40 -15.29 1.23 -4.98
C SER A 40 -14.80 0.00 -4.22
N LEU A 41 -14.27 0.15 -3.00
CA LEU A 41 -13.83 -0.99 -2.17
C LEU A 41 -14.99 -1.68 -1.45
N GLU A 42 -16.00 -0.91 -1.00
CA GLU A 42 -17.19 -1.47 -0.35
C GLU A 42 -18.04 -2.27 -1.35
N ASP A 43 -18.08 -1.82 -2.60
CA ASP A 43 -18.81 -2.49 -3.68
C ASP A 43 -18.02 -3.60 -4.39
N TYR A 44 -16.79 -3.87 -3.95
CA TYR A 44 -15.94 -4.86 -4.59
C TYR A 44 -16.54 -6.26 -4.50
N LYS A 45 -17.02 -6.75 -5.65
CA LYS A 45 -17.51 -8.13 -5.82
C LYS A 45 -16.45 -8.94 -6.56
N PRO A 46 -15.72 -9.84 -5.86
CA PRO A 46 -14.75 -10.69 -6.53
C PRO A 46 -15.43 -11.56 -7.60
N ALA A 47 -14.77 -11.73 -8.74
CA ALA A 47 -15.26 -12.62 -9.79
C ALA A 47 -15.42 -14.03 -9.23
N GLN A 48 -16.64 -14.56 -9.31
CA GLN A 48 -16.98 -15.90 -8.86
C GLN A 48 -17.06 -16.86 -10.06
N ALA A 49 -16.82 -18.13 -9.78
CA ALA A 49 -17.03 -19.19 -10.77
C ALA A 49 -18.52 -19.39 -11.05
N THR A 50 -18.91 -19.43 -12.32
CA THR A 50 -20.24 -19.93 -12.71
C THR A 50 -20.25 -21.44 -12.54
N ARG A 51 -21.20 -21.95 -11.77
CA ARG A 51 -21.42 -23.38 -11.55
C ARG A 51 -22.60 -23.83 -12.37
N ILE A 52 -22.41 -24.85 -13.18
CA ILE A 52 -23.43 -25.45 -14.02
C ILE A 52 -23.83 -26.76 -13.36
N TYR A 53 -25.11 -26.93 -13.10
CA TYR A 53 -25.66 -28.14 -12.50
C TYR A 53 -26.58 -28.84 -13.52
N SER A 54 -26.65 -30.15 -13.42
CA SER A 54 -27.66 -30.96 -14.12
C SER A 54 -29.02 -30.83 -13.46
N ASP A 55 -30.05 -31.32 -14.11
CA ASP A 55 -31.43 -31.28 -13.61
C ASP A 55 -31.61 -32.01 -12.26
N ASP A 56 -30.81 -33.03 -12.02
CA ASP A 56 -30.74 -33.79 -10.76
C ASP A 56 -29.84 -33.17 -9.69
N GLY A 57 -29.33 -31.94 -9.94
CA GLY A 57 -28.53 -31.16 -8.96
C GLY A 57 -27.06 -31.54 -8.90
N HIS A 58 -26.56 -32.42 -9.77
CA HIS A 58 -25.12 -32.71 -9.81
C HIS A 58 -24.33 -31.63 -10.53
N LEU A 59 -23.16 -31.26 -9.95
CA LEU A 59 -22.27 -30.27 -10.56
C LEU A 59 -21.63 -30.83 -11.84
N VAL A 60 -22.00 -30.25 -12.98
CA VAL A 60 -21.53 -30.66 -14.32
C VAL A 60 -20.24 -29.93 -14.69
N ALA A 61 -20.18 -28.62 -14.47
CA ALA A 61 -19.03 -27.84 -14.89
C ALA A 61 -18.81 -26.59 -14.04
N TYR A 62 -17.54 -26.13 -14.03
CA TYR A 62 -17.13 -24.81 -13.59
C TYR A 62 -16.67 -23.99 -14.80
N VAL A 63 -17.26 -22.80 -14.98
CA VAL A 63 -16.80 -21.84 -15.97
C VAL A 63 -16.23 -20.63 -15.22
N ALA A 64 -14.91 -20.52 -15.18
CA ALA A 64 -14.23 -19.39 -14.54
C ALA A 64 -12.76 -19.34 -14.91
N ASN A 65 -12.20 -18.12 -14.98
CA ASN A 65 -10.76 -17.91 -15.08
C ASN A 65 -10.03 -18.27 -13.78
N GLN A 66 -10.72 -18.12 -12.63
CA GLN A 66 -10.21 -18.44 -11.30
C GLN A 66 -11.33 -19.08 -10.47
N ARG A 67 -11.01 -20.18 -9.79
CA ARG A 67 -11.94 -20.83 -8.86
C ARG A 67 -11.80 -20.16 -7.50
N ARG A 68 -12.72 -19.25 -7.19
CA ARG A 68 -12.75 -18.53 -5.91
C ARG A 68 -14.01 -18.91 -5.14
N THR A 69 -13.85 -19.12 -3.83
CA THR A 69 -14.94 -19.20 -2.87
C THR A 69 -14.73 -18.05 -1.91
N VAL A 70 -15.68 -17.13 -1.86
CA VAL A 70 -15.66 -16.02 -0.88
C VAL A 70 -16.19 -16.56 0.43
N ILE A 71 -15.40 -16.39 1.47
CA ILE A 71 -15.77 -16.76 2.84
C ILE A 71 -15.72 -15.49 3.71
N PRO A 72 -16.64 -15.31 4.66
CA PRO A 72 -16.63 -14.18 5.57
C PRO A 72 -15.40 -14.25 6.50
N MET A 73 -14.94 -13.11 6.99
CA MET A 73 -13.73 -13.02 7.83
C MET A 73 -13.88 -13.82 9.13
N GLU A 74 -15.10 -13.91 9.66
CA GLU A 74 -15.43 -14.65 10.88
C GLU A 74 -15.24 -16.16 10.72
N ALA A 75 -15.33 -16.66 9.48
CA ALA A 75 -15.08 -18.07 9.16
C ALA A 75 -13.58 -18.40 9.03
N ILE A 76 -12.71 -17.39 9.01
CA ILE A 76 -11.26 -17.56 8.91
C ILE A 76 -10.69 -17.74 10.34
N PRO A 77 -10.01 -18.85 10.64
CA PRO A 77 -9.36 -19.03 11.93
C PRO A 77 -8.34 -17.91 12.20
N LYS A 78 -8.34 -17.37 13.41
CA LYS A 78 -7.47 -16.22 13.78
C LYS A 78 -5.98 -16.47 13.50
N HIS A 79 -5.50 -17.69 13.70
CA HIS A 79 -4.09 -18.01 13.43
C HIS A 79 -3.73 -17.92 11.94
N VAL A 80 -4.67 -18.16 11.03
CA VAL A 80 -4.46 -17.98 9.59
C VAL A 80 -4.33 -16.50 9.26
N ALA A 81 -5.24 -15.66 9.76
CA ALA A 81 -5.15 -14.22 9.60
C ALA A 81 -3.83 -13.67 10.17
N HIS A 82 -3.45 -14.09 11.40
CA HIS A 82 -2.19 -13.68 12.01
C HIS A 82 -0.95 -14.15 11.23
N ALA A 83 -0.99 -15.31 10.58
CA ALA A 83 0.11 -15.78 9.74
C ALA A 83 0.33 -14.87 8.52
N PHE A 84 -0.76 -14.43 7.85
CA PHE A 84 -0.69 -13.46 6.76
C PHE A 84 -0.16 -12.10 7.24
N LEU A 85 -0.69 -11.59 8.36
CA LEU A 85 -0.20 -10.33 8.95
C LEU A 85 1.29 -10.42 9.31
N ALA A 86 1.73 -11.51 9.93
CA ALA A 86 3.12 -11.69 10.31
C ALA A 86 4.08 -11.73 9.11
N ALA A 87 3.63 -12.28 7.98
CA ALA A 87 4.43 -12.40 6.77
C ALA A 87 4.49 -11.09 5.97
N GLU A 88 3.35 -10.41 5.81
CA GLU A 88 3.20 -9.25 4.91
C GLU A 88 3.33 -7.91 5.64
N ASP A 89 2.77 -7.81 6.85
CA ASP A 89 2.67 -6.56 7.59
C ASP A 89 2.62 -6.79 9.10
N ARG A 90 3.76 -7.13 9.66
CA ARG A 90 3.87 -7.49 11.08
C ARG A 90 3.37 -6.40 12.04
N ASN A 91 3.43 -5.14 11.62
CA ASN A 91 3.05 -3.98 12.44
C ASN A 91 1.65 -3.47 12.09
N PHE A 92 0.82 -4.24 11.39
CA PHE A 92 -0.49 -3.84 10.86
C PHE A 92 -1.35 -3.07 11.86
N TYR A 93 -1.43 -3.53 13.10
CA TYR A 93 -2.22 -2.88 14.15
C TYR A 93 -1.54 -1.67 14.83
N SER A 94 -0.33 -1.30 14.38
CA SER A 94 0.48 -0.24 15.01
C SER A 94 0.68 0.98 14.12
N HIS A 95 0.11 0.98 12.92
CA HIS A 95 0.21 2.10 11.98
C HIS A 95 -1.16 2.36 11.32
N GLU A 96 -1.29 3.52 10.71
CA GLU A 96 -2.47 4.00 9.99
C GLU A 96 -2.18 3.99 8.48
N GLY A 97 -2.26 2.80 7.87
CA GLY A 97 -2.06 2.59 6.44
C GLY A 97 -0.60 2.59 5.95
N LEU A 98 0.33 3.26 6.64
CA LEU A 98 1.75 3.36 6.30
C LEU A 98 2.64 3.03 7.51
N ASP A 99 3.51 2.02 7.39
CA ASP A 99 4.55 1.73 8.40
C ASP A 99 5.81 2.58 8.12
N TYR A 100 5.85 3.82 8.63
CA TYR A 100 6.99 4.73 8.46
C TYR A 100 8.29 4.16 9.03
N LEU A 101 8.23 3.46 10.16
CA LEU A 101 9.40 2.81 10.77
C LEU A 101 9.87 1.61 9.94
N GLY A 102 8.93 0.86 9.36
CA GLY A 102 9.22 -0.21 8.42
C GLY A 102 9.89 0.29 7.15
N ILE A 103 9.40 1.40 6.60
CA ILE A 103 10.00 2.07 5.43
C ILE A 103 11.44 2.50 5.74
N LEU A 104 11.66 3.17 6.86
CA LEU A 104 13.01 3.60 7.26
C LEU A 104 13.95 2.40 7.46
N ARG A 105 13.48 1.36 8.14
CA ARG A 105 14.25 0.13 8.36
C ARG A 105 14.61 -0.56 7.05
N ALA A 106 13.66 -0.68 6.12
CA ALA A 106 13.90 -1.26 4.80
C ALA A 106 14.89 -0.41 3.98
N ALA A 107 14.75 0.91 4.00
CA ALA A 107 15.68 1.82 3.33
C ALA A 107 17.12 1.65 3.85
N LEU A 108 17.31 1.66 5.16
CA LEU A 108 18.64 1.47 5.78
C LEU A 108 19.24 0.09 5.47
N LYS A 109 18.40 -0.96 5.44
CA LYS A 109 18.86 -2.29 5.08
C LYS A 109 19.24 -2.38 3.61
N ASN A 110 18.45 -1.79 2.72
CA ASN A 110 18.66 -1.82 1.27
C ASN A 110 19.91 -0.98 0.83
N LEU A 111 20.38 -0.07 1.66
CA LEU A 111 21.63 0.66 1.43
C LEU A 111 22.89 -0.19 1.70
N ARG A 112 22.75 -1.36 2.35
CA ARG A 112 23.91 -2.23 2.63
C ARG A 112 24.30 -3.01 1.36
N PRO A 113 25.55 -3.01 0.93
CA PRO A 113 26.02 -3.80 -0.20
C PRO A 113 25.71 -5.29 0.01
N GLY A 114 25.16 -5.96 -1.00
CA GLY A 114 24.83 -7.39 -0.95
C GLY A 114 23.58 -7.75 -0.13
N ALA A 115 22.82 -6.78 0.38
CA ALA A 115 21.58 -7.07 1.10
C ALA A 115 20.49 -7.54 0.12
N HIS A 116 19.73 -8.56 0.55
CA HIS A 116 18.47 -8.88 -0.11
C HIS A 116 17.48 -7.71 0.06
N LEU A 117 16.93 -7.22 -1.05
CA LEU A 117 15.98 -6.11 -1.03
C LEU A 117 14.76 -6.45 -0.16
N GLN A 118 14.51 -5.60 0.82
CA GLN A 118 13.37 -5.71 1.71
C GLN A 118 12.29 -4.73 1.26
N GLY A 119 11.06 -5.23 1.04
CA GLY A 119 9.87 -4.40 0.87
C GLY A 119 9.37 -3.85 2.21
N ALA A 120 8.65 -2.75 2.15
CA ALA A 120 8.01 -2.12 3.31
C ALA A 120 6.59 -1.64 2.98
N SER A 121 5.94 -2.29 2.01
CA SER A 121 4.54 -1.98 1.68
C SER A 121 3.63 -2.70 2.64
N THR A 122 2.67 -1.96 3.22
CA THR A 122 1.65 -2.49 4.13
C THR A 122 0.56 -3.25 3.37
N ILE A 123 -0.25 -4.03 4.08
CA ILE A 123 -1.43 -4.70 3.51
C ILE A 123 -2.40 -3.67 2.94
N THR A 124 -2.63 -2.55 3.62
CA THR A 124 -3.47 -1.46 3.14
C THR A 124 -2.98 -0.89 1.80
N GLN A 125 -1.67 -0.70 1.64
CA GLN A 125 -1.08 -0.32 0.36
C GLN A 125 -1.28 -1.39 -0.73
N GLN A 126 -1.21 -2.66 -0.38
CA GLN A 126 -1.46 -3.74 -1.34
C GLN A 126 -2.92 -3.80 -1.79
N ILE A 127 -3.88 -3.56 -0.90
CA ILE A 127 -5.30 -3.45 -1.21
C ILE A 127 -5.53 -2.30 -2.20
N VAL A 128 -5.08 -1.10 -1.87
CA VAL A 128 -5.21 0.09 -2.71
C VAL A 128 -4.59 -0.14 -4.09
N LYS A 129 -3.39 -0.69 -4.13
CA LYS A 129 -2.70 -1.03 -5.38
C LYS A 129 -3.52 -1.98 -6.24
N THR A 130 -4.07 -3.03 -5.66
CA THR A 130 -4.68 -4.13 -6.41
C THR A 130 -6.11 -3.83 -6.82
N MET A 131 -6.87 -3.14 -5.97
CA MET A 131 -8.30 -2.92 -6.15
C MET A 131 -8.63 -1.56 -6.75
N VAL A 132 -7.77 -0.55 -6.53
CA VAL A 132 -8.07 0.84 -6.91
C VAL A 132 -7.19 1.36 -8.04
N LEU A 133 -5.86 1.14 -7.95
CA LEU A 133 -4.89 1.79 -8.85
C LEU A 133 -4.43 0.94 -10.03
N GLY A 134 -4.60 -0.39 -9.98
CA GLY A 134 -4.18 -1.30 -11.04
C GLY A 134 -2.67 -1.63 -11.07
N PRO A 135 -2.25 -2.42 -12.09
CA PRO A 135 -0.93 -3.06 -12.12
C PRO A 135 0.23 -2.17 -12.59
N GLU A 136 -0.02 -0.96 -13.06
CA GLU A 136 1.03 -0.09 -13.59
C GLU A 136 2.16 0.16 -12.58
N ARG A 137 3.41 0.24 -13.10
CA ARG A 137 4.59 0.48 -12.27
C ARG A 137 5.12 1.89 -12.54
N SER A 138 4.73 2.85 -11.71
CA SER A 138 5.22 4.23 -11.77
C SER A 138 5.42 4.82 -10.37
N TYR A 139 6.29 5.81 -10.26
CA TYR A 139 6.47 6.54 -8.99
C TYR A 139 5.19 7.30 -8.60
N SER A 140 4.50 7.89 -9.58
CA SER A 140 3.23 8.59 -9.34
C SER A 140 2.17 7.65 -8.75
N ARG A 141 2.05 6.41 -9.28
CA ARG A 141 1.18 5.40 -8.71
C ARG A 141 1.58 5.07 -7.26
N LYS A 142 2.89 4.94 -6.96
CA LYS A 142 3.34 4.65 -5.59
C LYS A 142 3.01 5.77 -4.61
N MET A 143 3.05 7.03 -5.05
CA MET A 143 2.62 8.16 -4.24
C MET A 143 1.10 8.17 -4.03
N ARG A 144 0.30 7.91 -5.07
CA ARG A 144 -1.17 7.75 -4.95
C ARG A 144 -1.53 6.61 -4.00
N GLU A 145 -0.84 5.47 -4.09
CA GLU A 145 -0.98 4.33 -3.19
C GLU A 145 -0.77 4.74 -1.73
N ALA A 146 0.29 5.50 -1.43
CA ALA A 146 0.56 5.97 -0.08
C ALA A 146 -0.53 6.91 0.44
N VAL A 147 -0.96 7.90 -0.37
CA VAL A 147 -2.00 8.86 0.02
C VAL A 147 -3.35 8.17 0.23
N LEU A 148 -3.73 7.24 -0.67
CA LEU A 148 -4.98 6.49 -0.55
C LEU A 148 -4.97 5.54 0.64
N SER A 149 -3.83 4.91 0.92
CA SER A 149 -3.70 4.03 2.09
C SER A 149 -3.86 4.77 3.40
N PHE A 150 -3.31 5.97 3.50
CA PHE A 150 -3.52 6.84 4.64
C PHE A 150 -5.00 7.28 4.76
N LYS A 151 -5.65 7.62 3.64
CA LYS A 151 -7.08 7.99 3.63
C LYS A 151 -8.03 6.82 3.94
N LEU A 152 -7.64 5.58 3.65
CA LEU A 152 -8.46 4.40 3.88
C LEU A 152 -8.53 4.06 5.38
N GLU A 153 -7.50 4.37 6.13
CA GLU A 153 -7.39 4.07 7.57
C GLU A 153 -7.88 5.22 8.47
N ASN A 154 -8.07 6.44 7.90
CA ASN A 154 -8.52 7.65 8.60
C ASN A 154 -9.84 8.19 8.04
#